data_d4ed759002aec0c5ad95a30e294faf93
#
_entry.id   d4ed759002aec0c5ad95a30e294faf93
#
_cell.length_a   1.000
_cell.length_b   1.000
_cell.length_c   1.000
_cell.angle_alpha   90.00
_cell.angle_beta   90.00
_cell.angle_gamma   90.00
#
_symmetry.space_group_name_H-M   'P 1'
#
loop_
_entity.id
_entity.type
_entity.pdbx_description
1 polymer ?
#
loop_
_entity_poly.entity_id
_entity_poly.type
_entity_poly.pdbx_seq_one_letter_code
_entity_poly.pdbx_strand_id
1 'polypeptide(L)'
;LVETINGLVALIDNEEITTDGLMEHIKGPDFPTAGHVMGIDGLKQAYETGRGKIKMRARANIETSKKGRESIVITEVTYQTNKANLVEKIADLVQQKKIVGISDLRDESDKDGIRVVIETKRDAVPEVILNLLYKHTQLQDTFGIILLALVNGIPKIMPLKEILTHFVDFRHEIVVRRTQHELKEAEERAHILEGLKTALDNIEEVIAVIRGGKEIGRAHV
;
A
#
# COMPACT_ATOMS: atom_id res chain seq x y z
N LEU A 1 -1.43 -3.12 4.69
CA LEU A 1 -2.56 -2.41 5.31
C LEU A 1 -2.56 -2.53 6.83
N VAL A 2 -2.39 -3.75 7.40
CA VAL A 2 -2.35 -3.96 8.86
C VAL A 2 -1.20 -3.17 9.49
N GLU A 3 -0.01 -3.23 8.94
CA GLU A 3 1.17 -2.48 9.39
C GLU A 3 0.91 -0.97 9.42
N THR A 4 0.29 -0.42 8.36
CA THR A 4 -0.04 0.99 8.28
C THR A 4 -1.06 1.40 9.34
N ILE A 5 -2.08 0.57 9.60
CA ILE A 5 -3.08 0.82 10.63
C ILE A 5 -2.42 0.78 12.02
N ASN A 6 -1.54 -0.18 12.28
CA ASN A 6 -0.81 -0.26 13.56
C ASN A 6 0.08 0.99 13.76
N GLY A 7 0.73 1.47 12.70
CA GLY A 7 1.48 2.73 12.74
C GLY A 7 0.60 3.96 13.02
N LEU A 8 -0.62 4.01 12.46
CA LEU A 8 -1.58 5.07 12.75
C LEU A 8 -2.05 5.03 14.20
N VAL A 9 -2.35 3.84 14.74
CA VAL A 9 -2.72 3.69 16.16
C VAL A 9 -1.60 4.14 17.06
N ALA A 10 -0.35 3.71 16.78
CA ALA A 10 0.81 4.14 17.55
C ALA A 10 1.04 5.66 17.50
N LEU A 11 0.74 6.32 16.36
CA LEU A 11 0.80 7.77 16.23
C LEU A 11 -0.30 8.47 17.05
N ILE A 12 -1.51 7.92 17.10
CA ILE A 12 -2.61 8.47 17.91
C ILE A 12 -2.30 8.34 19.40
N ASP A 13 -1.74 7.21 19.82
CA ASP A 13 -1.37 6.96 21.22
C ASP A 13 -0.17 7.80 21.67
N ASN A 14 0.73 8.16 20.73
CA ASN A 14 1.91 8.97 20.97
C ASN A 14 2.22 9.90 19.79
N GLU A 15 1.75 11.14 19.86
CA GLU A 15 1.97 12.17 18.83
C GLU A 15 3.46 12.50 18.61
N GLU A 16 4.30 12.29 19.63
CA GLU A 16 5.75 12.53 19.54
C GLU A 16 6.56 11.32 19.04
N ILE A 17 5.88 10.28 18.51
CA ILE A 17 6.54 9.09 17.97
C ILE A 17 7.55 9.48 16.88
N THR A 18 8.75 8.93 16.96
CA THR A 18 9.82 9.14 16.00
C THR A 18 9.61 8.29 14.74
N THR A 19 10.35 8.63 13.66
CA THR A 19 10.36 7.79 12.45
C THR A 19 10.79 6.35 12.75
N ASP A 20 11.78 6.17 13.62
CA ASP A 20 12.23 4.83 14.04
C ASP A 20 11.11 4.06 14.75
N GLY A 21 10.35 4.72 15.63
CA GLY A 21 9.18 4.10 16.27
C GLY A 21 8.08 3.73 15.28
N LEU A 22 7.83 4.57 14.26
CA LEU A 22 6.90 4.22 13.18
C LEU A 22 7.39 3.04 12.33
N MET A 23 8.70 2.91 12.14
CA MET A 23 9.31 1.80 11.39
C MET A 23 9.23 0.45 12.10
N GLU A 24 8.99 0.40 13.40
CA GLU A 24 8.67 -0.84 14.11
C GLU A 24 7.35 -1.44 13.62
N HIS A 25 6.40 -0.59 13.25
CA HIS A 25 5.09 -0.98 12.73
C HIS A 25 5.07 -1.06 11.20
N ILE A 26 5.64 -0.06 10.49
CA ILE A 26 5.66 0.06 9.03
C ILE A 26 7.06 -0.24 8.53
N LYS A 27 7.34 -1.52 8.31
CA LYS A 27 8.69 -2.00 7.98
C LYS A 27 9.20 -1.58 6.62
N GLY A 28 8.30 -1.37 5.64
CA GLY A 28 8.68 -0.99 4.29
C GLY A 28 7.50 -0.95 3.33
N PRO A 29 7.73 -0.46 2.11
CA PRO A 29 6.72 -0.48 1.05
C PRO A 29 6.53 -1.89 0.49
N ASP A 30 5.29 -2.23 0.12
CA ASP A 30 4.95 -3.44 -0.61
C ASP A 30 5.01 -3.18 -2.12
N PHE A 31 5.59 -4.15 -2.86
CA PHE A 31 5.65 -4.10 -4.32
C PHE A 31 4.83 -5.23 -4.94
N PRO A 32 4.12 -4.97 -6.07
CA PRO A 32 3.30 -6.00 -6.73
C PRO A 32 4.11 -7.21 -7.21
N THR A 33 5.41 -7.01 -7.49
CA THR A 33 6.34 -8.05 -7.94
C THR A 33 7.08 -8.73 -6.80
N ALA A 34 6.76 -8.39 -5.55
CA ALA A 34 7.46 -8.81 -4.34
C ALA A 34 8.97 -8.47 -4.38
N GLY A 35 9.86 -9.41 -4.11
CA GLY A 35 11.30 -9.18 -4.02
C GLY A 35 11.75 -8.74 -2.62
N HIS A 36 13.04 -8.45 -2.49
CA HIS A 36 13.67 -8.07 -1.23
C HIS A 36 14.18 -6.62 -1.28
N VAL A 37 13.91 -5.85 -0.24
CA VAL A 37 14.56 -4.56 0.00
C VAL A 37 15.85 -4.80 0.78
N MET A 38 16.98 -4.31 0.24
CA MET A 38 18.29 -4.53 0.79
C MET A 38 18.79 -3.28 1.53
N GLY A 39 18.97 -3.42 2.83
CA GLY A 39 19.39 -2.32 3.71
C GLY A 39 18.22 -1.44 4.16
N ILE A 40 18.42 -0.69 5.24
CA ILE A 40 17.38 0.11 5.88
C ILE A 40 17.61 1.63 5.69
N ASP A 41 18.83 2.05 5.44
CA ASP A 41 19.21 3.47 5.44
C ASP A 41 18.44 4.31 4.41
N GLY A 42 18.31 3.78 3.18
CA GLY A 42 17.56 4.45 2.12
C GLY A 42 16.06 4.53 2.39
N LEU A 43 15.51 3.54 3.10
CA LEU A 43 14.12 3.51 3.54
C LEU A 43 13.89 4.53 4.67
N LYS A 44 14.77 4.54 5.67
CA LYS A 44 14.73 5.52 6.76
C LYS A 44 14.79 6.94 6.22
N GLN A 45 15.72 7.23 5.31
CA GLN A 45 15.81 8.52 4.62
C GLN A 45 14.49 8.87 3.89
N ALA A 46 13.86 7.89 3.21
CA ALA A 46 12.58 8.12 2.53
C ALA A 46 11.46 8.49 3.53
N TYR A 47 11.41 7.83 4.67
CA TYR A 47 10.40 8.09 5.70
C TYR A 47 10.63 9.39 6.46
N GLU A 48 11.90 9.82 6.63
CA GLU A 48 12.26 11.08 7.27
C GLU A 48 12.08 12.30 6.37
N THR A 49 12.34 12.17 5.06
CA THR A 49 12.39 13.32 4.15
C THR A 49 11.35 13.31 3.04
N GLY A 50 10.61 12.19 2.90
CA GLY A 50 9.72 11.97 1.76
C GLY A 50 10.44 11.52 0.48
N ARG A 51 11.79 11.44 0.49
CA ARG A 51 12.59 10.97 -0.65
C ARG A 51 13.72 10.06 -0.19
N GLY A 52 13.88 8.92 -0.89
CA GLY A 52 14.98 8.00 -0.60
C GLY A 52 15.25 7.06 -1.76
N LYS A 53 16.36 6.35 -1.68
CA LYS A 53 16.73 5.32 -2.65
C LYS A 53 16.90 4.00 -1.93
N ILE A 54 16.13 3.01 -2.31
CA ILE A 54 16.25 1.65 -1.81
C ILE A 54 16.84 0.74 -2.87
N LYS A 55 17.62 -0.23 -2.44
CA LYS A 55 18.13 -1.28 -3.31
C LYS A 55 17.17 -2.46 -3.24
N MET A 56 16.59 -2.82 -4.38
CA MET A 56 15.72 -3.99 -4.52
C MET A 56 16.48 -5.15 -5.13
N ARG A 57 16.16 -6.35 -4.71
CA ARG A 57 16.73 -7.59 -5.20
C ARG A 57 15.64 -8.61 -5.49
N ALA A 58 15.73 -9.26 -6.65
CA ALA A 58 14.90 -10.38 -7.03
C ALA A 58 15.08 -11.55 -6.07
N ARG A 59 14.03 -12.36 -5.90
CA ARG A 59 14.12 -13.60 -5.15
C ARG A 59 14.60 -14.72 -6.04
N ALA A 60 15.74 -15.30 -5.68
CA ALA A 60 16.34 -16.42 -6.40
C ALA A 60 16.75 -17.50 -5.40
N ASN A 61 16.44 -18.74 -5.73
CA ASN A 61 16.79 -19.93 -4.96
C ASN A 61 17.70 -20.84 -5.80
N ILE A 62 18.58 -21.60 -5.15
CA ILE A 62 19.38 -22.62 -5.80
C ILE A 62 18.69 -23.96 -5.57
N GLU A 63 18.29 -24.61 -6.65
CA GLU A 63 17.64 -25.93 -6.64
C GLU A 63 18.62 -26.97 -7.18
N THR A 64 18.74 -28.10 -6.50
CA THR A 64 19.54 -29.24 -6.95
C THR A 64 18.63 -30.31 -7.54
N SER A 65 18.81 -30.63 -8.81
CA SER A 65 18.09 -31.68 -9.51
C SER A 65 18.45 -33.06 -8.95
N LYS A 66 17.56 -34.06 -9.11
CA LYS A 66 17.81 -35.48 -8.78
C LYS A 66 19.08 -36.06 -9.41
N LYS A 67 19.57 -35.45 -10.49
CA LYS A 67 20.84 -35.83 -11.19
C LYS A 67 22.06 -35.06 -10.69
N GLY A 68 21.97 -34.33 -9.57
CA GLY A 68 23.05 -33.55 -9.00
C GLY A 68 23.43 -32.30 -9.79
N ARG A 69 22.58 -31.82 -10.70
CA ARG A 69 22.76 -30.54 -11.38
C ARG A 69 22.11 -29.43 -10.57
N GLU A 70 22.81 -28.32 -10.45
CA GLU A 70 22.32 -27.14 -9.76
C GLU A 70 21.72 -26.14 -10.77
N SER A 71 20.69 -25.46 -10.37
CA SER A 71 20.03 -24.41 -11.14
C SER A 71 19.64 -23.24 -10.24
N ILE A 72 19.75 -22.02 -10.76
CA ILE A 72 19.27 -20.83 -10.11
C ILE A 72 17.84 -20.59 -10.60
N VAL A 73 16.87 -20.57 -9.69
CA VAL A 73 15.46 -20.37 -10.00
C VAL A 73 15.03 -19.01 -9.44
N ILE A 74 14.62 -18.12 -10.35
CA ILE A 74 14.12 -16.79 -10.02
C ILE A 74 12.60 -16.87 -9.96
N THR A 75 12.03 -16.56 -8.77
CA THR A 75 10.59 -16.61 -8.50
C THR A 75 9.94 -15.24 -8.39
N GLU A 76 10.73 -14.20 -8.12
CA GLU A 76 10.27 -12.83 -8.03
C GLU A 76 11.28 -11.90 -8.68
N VAL A 77 10.83 -10.82 -9.31
CA VAL A 77 11.68 -9.83 -9.98
C VAL A 77 11.55 -8.46 -9.31
N THR A 78 12.54 -7.60 -9.53
CA THR A 78 12.47 -6.22 -9.02
C THR A 78 11.34 -5.45 -9.69
N TYR A 79 10.75 -4.51 -8.96
CA TYR A 79 9.65 -3.69 -9.46
C TYR A 79 10.05 -2.90 -10.71
N GLN A 80 9.14 -2.77 -11.67
CA GLN A 80 9.35 -2.16 -12.98
C GLN A 80 10.32 -2.91 -13.92
N THR A 81 10.75 -4.12 -13.59
CA THR A 81 11.59 -4.94 -14.48
C THR A 81 10.70 -5.73 -15.45
N ASN A 82 11.00 -5.61 -16.74
CA ASN A 82 10.41 -6.47 -17.75
C ASN A 82 11.14 -7.82 -17.78
N LYS A 83 10.40 -8.91 -17.51
CA LYS A 83 10.96 -10.28 -17.44
C LYS A 83 11.62 -10.70 -18.75
N ALA A 84 11.00 -10.42 -19.91
CA ALA A 84 11.56 -10.82 -21.21
C ALA A 84 12.90 -10.12 -21.47
N ASN A 85 12.98 -8.81 -21.24
CA ASN A 85 14.22 -8.04 -21.37
C ASN A 85 15.30 -8.53 -20.40
N LEU A 86 14.89 -8.95 -19.18
CA LEU A 86 15.81 -9.53 -18.21
C LEU A 86 16.41 -10.84 -18.71
N VAL A 87 15.57 -11.74 -19.24
CA VAL A 87 16.01 -13.04 -19.80
C VAL A 87 16.94 -12.82 -21.00
N GLU A 88 16.59 -11.93 -21.92
CA GLU A 88 17.43 -11.54 -23.06
C GLU A 88 18.79 -10.99 -22.61
N LYS A 89 18.77 -10.08 -21.62
CA LYS A 89 20.00 -9.52 -21.06
C LYS A 89 20.92 -10.57 -20.44
N ILE A 90 20.35 -11.57 -19.77
CA ILE A 90 21.13 -12.70 -19.23
C ILE A 90 21.76 -13.50 -20.36
N ALA A 91 20.99 -13.82 -21.43
CA ALA A 91 21.49 -14.53 -22.60
C ALA A 91 22.64 -13.77 -23.28
N ASP A 92 22.50 -12.45 -23.45
CA ASP A 92 23.58 -11.60 -24.02
C ASP A 92 24.87 -11.65 -23.20
N LEU A 93 24.75 -11.59 -21.85
CA LEU A 93 25.91 -11.66 -20.96
C LEU A 93 26.62 -13.01 -21.05
N VAL A 94 25.88 -14.09 -21.27
CA VAL A 94 26.44 -15.41 -21.52
C VAL A 94 27.15 -15.48 -22.87
N GLN A 95 26.53 -14.96 -23.95
CA GLN A 95 27.15 -14.91 -25.28
C GLN A 95 28.41 -14.06 -25.29
N GLN A 96 28.41 -12.91 -24.61
CA GLN A 96 29.57 -12.03 -24.46
C GLN A 96 30.66 -12.59 -23.53
N LYS A 97 30.45 -13.80 -22.96
CA LYS A 97 31.34 -14.44 -21.98
C LYS A 97 31.61 -13.59 -20.73
N LYS A 98 30.76 -12.64 -20.42
CA LYS A 98 30.82 -11.84 -19.17
C LYS A 98 30.38 -12.65 -17.96
N ILE A 99 29.46 -13.57 -18.16
CA ILE A 99 29.05 -14.57 -17.18
C ILE A 99 29.30 -15.94 -17.79
N VAL A 100 30.17 -16.71 -17.15
CA VAL A 100 30.49 -18.08 -17.55
C VAL A 100 29.87 -19.05 -16.55
N GLY A 101 29.69 -20.31 -16.95
CA GLY A 101 29.16 -21.33 -16.05
C GLY A 101 27.65 -21.57 -16.17
N ILE A 102 26.95 -20.85 -17.03
CA ILE A 102 25.57 -21.12 -17.41
C ILE A 102 25.52 -22.09 -18.56
N SER A 103 24.70 -23.14 -18.47
CA SER A 103 24.50 -24.15 -19.52
C SER A 103 23.22 -23.94 -20.30
N ASP A 104 22.15 -23.51 -19.65
CA ASP A 104 20.84 -23.26 -20.27
C ASP A 104 20.06 -22.19 -19.51
N LEU A 105 19.13 -21.52 -20.20
CA LEU A 105 18.27 -20.48 -19.67
C LEU A 105 16.85 -20.69 -20.21
N ARG A 106 15.88 -20.91 -19.32
CA ARG A 106 14.49 -21.15 -19.68
C ARG A 106 13.54 -20.27 -18.86
N ASP A 107 12.48 -19.80 -19.51
CA ASP A 107 11.33 -19.19 -18.86
C ASP A 107 10.22 -20.24 -18.71
N GLU A 108 10.01 -20.70 -17.50
CA GLU A 108 8.98 -21.68 -17.12
C GLU A 108 7.82 -21.02 -16.40
N SER A 109 7.69 -19.67 -16.51
CA SER A 109 6.62 -18.94 -15.85
C SER A 109 5.25 -19.33 -16.38
N ASP A 110 4.27 -19.47 -15.49
CA ASP A 110 2.90 -19.83 -15.80
C ASP A 110 1.88 -18.95 -15.05
N LYS A 111 0.62 -19.38 -14.95
CA LYS A 111 -0.45 -18.69 -14.22
C LYS A 111 -0.21 -18.60 -12.70
N ASP A 112 0.62 -19.47 -12.16
CA ASP A 112 0.90 -19.55 -10.72
C ASP A 112 2.04 -18.61 -10.31
N GLY A 113 2.83 -18.09 -11.30
CA GLY A 113 3.85 -17.10 -11.04
C GLY A 113 5.04 -17.08 -11.97
N ILE A 114 6.03 -16.28 -11.60
CA ILE A 114 7.30 -16.17 -12.30
C ILE A 114 8.21 -17.35 -11.93
N ARG A 115 8.75 -18.02 -12.95
CA ARG A 115 9.75 -19.07 -12.79
C ARG A 115 10.74 -18.98 -13.94
N VAL A 116 11.88 -18.34 -13.73
CA VAL A 116 13.00 -18.31 -14.69
C VAL A 116 14.08 -19.23 -14.16
N VAL A 117 14.44 -20.24 -14.94
CA VAL A 117 15.40 -21.28 -14.56
C VAL A 117 16.70 -21.08 -15.33
N ILE A 118 17.80 -20.98 -14.61
CA ILE A 118 19.16 -20.83 -15.13
C ILE A 118 19.95 -22.07 -14.71
N GLU A 119 20.17 -23.00 -15.63
CA GLU A 119 20.97 -24.21 -15.35
C GLU A 119 22.47 -23.86 -15.34
N THR A 120 23.14 -24.35 -14.31
CA THR A 120 24.62 -24.17 -14.21
C THR A 120 25.37 -25.37 -14.76
N LYS A 121 26.65 -25.16 -15.17
CA LYS A 121 27.57 -26.24 -15.52
C LYS A 121 28.01 -26.93 -14.23
N ARG A 122 28.47 -28.19 -14.35
CA ARG A 122 28.86 -29.03 -13.21
C ARG A 122 30.04 -28.49 -12.39
N ASP A 123 30.93 -27.74 -13.04
CA ASP A 123 32.12 -27.13 -12.49
C ASP A 123 31.96 -25.68 -12.05
N ALA A 124 30.72 -25.17 -12.14
CA ALA A 124 30.40 -23.80 -11.80
C ALA A 124 29.80 -23.72 -10.39
N VAL A 125 30.07 -22.62 -9.71
CA VAL A 125 29.51 -22.31 -8.38
C VAL A 125 28.26 -21.38 -8.55
N PRO A 126 27.04 -21.85 -8.29
CA PRO A 126 25.82 -21.09 -8.55
C PRO A 126 25.77 -19.74 -7.83
N GLU A 127 26.28 -19.65 -6.58
CA GLU A 127 26.30 -18.41 -5.81
C GLU A 127 27.15 -17.32 -6.47
N VAL A 128 28.26 -17.71 -7.08
CA VAL A 128 29.14 -16.77 -7.82
C VAL A 128 28.41 -16.24 -9.06
N ILE A 129 27.75 -17.14 -9.79
CA ILE A 129 26.95 -16.77 -10.97
C ILE A 129 25.80 -15.83 -10.53
N LEU A 130 25.07 -16.16 -9.46
CA LEU A 130 23.98 -15.35 -8.93
C LEU A 130 24.48 -13.94 -8.52
N ASN A 131 25.64 -13.84 -7.89
CA ASN A 131 26.23 -12.55 -7.54
C ASN A 131 26.62 -11.72 -8.77
N LEU A 132 27.12 -12.36 -9.85
CA LEU A 132 27.38 -11.70 -11.12
C LEU A 132 26.10 -11.25 -11.80
N LEU A 133 25.05 -12.05 -11.74
CA LEU A 133 23.71 -11.67 -12.24
C LEU A 133 23.16 -10.45 -11.50
N TYR A 134 23.24 -10.39 -10.17
CA TYR A 134 22.85 -9.22 -9.39
C TYR A 134 23.69 -7.98 -9.76
N LYS A 135 24.94 -8.13 -10.11
CA LYS A 135 25.82 -7.02 -10.48
C LYS A 135 25.55 -6.47 -11.88
N HIS A 136 25.17 -7.32 -12.83
CA HIS A 136 25.14 -6.96 -14.26
C HIS A 136 23.74 -6.90 -14.86
N THR A 137 22.70 -7.28 -14.10
CA THR A 137 21.31 -7.30 -14.57
C THR A 137 20.37 -6.60 -13.60
N GLN A 138 19.11 -6.42 -14.03
CA GLN A 138 18.04 -5.86 -13.20
C GLN A 138 17.49 -6.84 -12.14
N LEU A 139 18.17 -7.99 -11.89
CA LEU A 139 17.89 -8.81 -10.70
C LEU A 139 18.21 -8.08 -9.40
N GLN A 140 19.04 -7.05 -9.46
CA GLN A 140 19.22 -6.07 -8.43
C GLN A 140 19.20 -4.67 -9.04
N ASP A 141 18.34 -3.81 -8.55
CA ASP A 141 18.20 -2.44 -9.05
C ASP A 141 17.92 -1.47 -7.90
N THR A 142 18.07 -0.19 -8.18
CA THR A 142 17.81 0.89 -7.22
C THR A 142 16.47 1.54 -7.54
N PHE A 143 15.55 1.53 -6.57
CA PHE A 143 14.26 2.18 -6.69
C PHE A 143 14.24 3.49 -5.91
N GLY A 144 13.81 4.58 -6.57
CA GLY A 144 13.64 5.89 -5.95
C GLY A 144 12.26 6.02 -5.32
N ILE A 145 12.19 6.16 -4.00
CA ILE A 145 10.96 6.45 -3.28
C ILE A 145 10.70 7.95 -3.29
N ILE A 146 9.48 8.35 -3.64
CA ILE A 146 8.97 9.71 -3.51
C ILE A 146 7.57 9.63 -2.88
N LEU A 147 7.46 10.09 -1.63
CA LEU A 147 6.20 10.14 -0.90
C LEU A 147 5.45 11.43 -1.27
N LEU A 148 4.73 11.37 -2.38
CA LEU A 148 3.94 12.48 -2.90
C LEU A 148 2.46 12.26 -2.59
N ALA A 149 1.81 13.24 -1.94
CA ALA A 149 0.38 13.23 -1.69
C ALA A 149 -0.24 14.60 -1.95
N LEU A 150 -1.57 14.65 -2.04
CA LEU A 150 -2.33 15.90 -2.17
C LEU A 150 -2.83 16.33 -0.80
N VAL A 151 -2.44 17.52 -0.38
CA VAL A 151 -2.95 18.16 0.83
C VAL A 151 -3.74 19.40 0.40
N ASN A 152 -5.05 19.41 0.65
CA ASN A 152 -5.95 20.47 0.21
C ASN A 152 -5.86 20.78 -1.30
N GLY A 153 -5.68 19.73 -2.12
CA GLY A 153 -5.56 19.85 -3.58
C GLY A 153 -4.17 20.25 -4.08
N ILE A 154 -3.19 20.49 -3.20
CA ILE A 154 -1.83 20.87 -3.56
C ILE A 154 -0.90 19.65 -3.41
N PRO A 155 -0.13 19.27 -4.46
CA PRO A 155 0.84 18.19 -4.37
C PRO A 155 2.01 18.56 -3.47
N LYS A 156 2.30 17.74 -2.47
CA LYS A 156 3.39 17.95 -1.52
C LYS A 156 4.16 16.65 -1.27
N ILE A 157 5.48 16.74 -1.23
CA ILE A 157 6.32 15.62 -0.80
C ILE A 157 6.50 15.76 0.71
N MET A 158 6.22 14.69 1.44
CA MET A 158 6.16 14.73 2.90
C MET A 158 6.82 13.51 3.53
N PRO A 159 7.38 13.65 4.74
CA PRO A 159 7.77 12.53 5.60
C PRO A 159 6.59 11.60 5.87
N LEU A 160 6.89 10.34 6.22
CA LEU A 160 5.85 9.35 6.55
C LEU A 160 4.95 9.83 7.70
N LYS A 161 5.54 10.36 8.78
CA LYS A 161 4.78 10.89 9.92
C LYS A 161 3.78 11.96 9.51
N GLU A 162 4.19 12.91 8.68
CA GLU A 162 3.33 14.02 8.21
C GLU A 162 2.14 13.47 7.38
N ILE A 163 2.37 12.48 6.52
CA ILE A 163 1.29 11.82 5.76
C ILE A 163 0.29 11.15 6.70
N LEU A 164 0.77 10.42 7.70
CA LEU A 164 -0.08 9.75 8.69
C LEU A 164 -0.87 10.76 9.53
N THR A 165 -0.25 11.86 9.95
CA THR A 165 -0.92 12.95 10.68
C THR A 165 -2.05 13.55 9.85
N HIS A 166 -1.81 13.92 8.59
CA HIS A 166 -2.87 14.43 7.71
C HIS A 166 -4.02 13.44 7.51
N PHE A 167 -3.72 12.15 7.49
CA PHE A 167 -4.77 11.12 7.41
C PHE A 167 -5.60 11.07 8.69
N VAL A 168 -4.99 11.16 9.87
CA VAL A 168 -5.69 11.19 11.16
C VAL A 168 -6.60 12.44 11.24
N ASP A 169 -6.07 13.61 10.88
CA ASP A 169 -6.83 14.86 10.84
C ASP A 169 -8.05 14.75 9.92
N PHE A 170 -7.86 14.23 8.73
CA PHE A 170 -8.95 13.98 7.79
C PHE A 170 -9.99 13.01 8.35
N ARG A 171 -9.56 11.93 9.01
CA ARG A 171 -10.48 10.98 9.65
C ARG A 171 -11.28 11.62 10.78
N HIS A 172 -10.64 12.46 11.59
CA HIS A 172 -11.32 13.24 12.63
C HIS A 172 -12.42 14.14 12.03
N GLU A 173 -12.09 14.90 10.98
CA GLU A 173 -13.05 15.75 10.27
C GLU A 173 -14.26 14.94 9.74
N ILE A 174 -14.01 13.79 9.13
CA ILE A 174 -15.07 12.92 8.61
C ILE A 174 -15.98 12.39 9.73
N VAL A 175 -15.41 12.00 10.86
CA VAL A 175 -16.21 11.55 12.03
C VAL A 175 -17.09 12.69 12.55
N VAL A 176 -16.53 13.90 12.70
CA VAL A 176 -17.28 15.08 13.14
C VAL A 176 -18.45 15.40 12.19
N ARG A 177 -18.19 15.45 10.87
CA ARG A 177 -19.25 15.69 9.87
C ARG A 177 -20.34 14.63 9.90
N ARG A 178 -19.97 13.37 10.01
CA ARG A 178 -20.93 12.27 10.10
C ARG A 178 -21.81 12.42 11.34
N THR A 179 -21.21 12.66 12.49
CA THR A 179 -21.95 12.83 13.76
C THR A 179 -22.86 14.06 13.73
N GLN A 180 -22.44 15.17 13.11
CA GLN A 180 -23.28 16.35 12.91
C GLN A 180 -24.50 16.05 12.03
N HIS A 181 -24.33 15.25 10.97
CA HIS A 181 -25.43 14.85 10.11
C HIS A 181 -26.42 13.94 10.86
N GLU A 182 -25.91 12.93 11.57
CA GLU A 182 -26.73 12.01 12.38
C GLU A 182 -27.49 12.77 13.49
N LEU A 183 -26.85 13.76 14.13
CA LEU A 183 -27.47 14.61 15.13
C LEU A 183 -28.64 15.41 14.52
N LYS A 184 -28.43 16.07 13.38
CA LYS A 184 -29.44 16.84 12.68
C LYS A 184 -30.67 15.98 12.33
N GLU A 185 -30.47 14.78 11.79
CA GLU A 185 -31.55 13.84 11.48
C GLU A 185 -32.33 13.44 12.75
N ALA A 186 -31.62 13.20 13.86
CA ALA A 186 -32.23 12.87 15.14
C ALA A 186 -33.01 14.03 15.72
N GLU A 187 -32.52 15.27 15.63
CA GLU A 187 -33.23 16.50 16.07
C GLU A 187 -34.50 16.75 15.25
N GLU A 188 -34.42 16.62 13.92
CA GLU A 188 -35.59 16.72 13.02
C GLU A 188 -36.65 15.67 13.38
N ARG A 189 -36.23 14.44 13.68
CA ARG A 189 -37.12 13.37 14.10
C ARG A 189 -37.75 13.65 15.46
N ALA A 190 -36.95 14.13 16.44
CA ALA A 190 -37.41 14.52 17.76
C ALA A 190 -38.47 15.63 17.68
N HIS A 191 -38.21 16.67 16.87
CA HIS A 191 -39.14 17.78 16.66
C HIS A 191 -40.49 17.31 16.13
N ILE A 192 -40.51 16.39 15.15
CA ILE A 192 -41.77 15.82 14.64
C ILE A 192 -42.52 15.06 15.75
N LEU A 193 -41.81 14.26 16.55
CA LEU A 193 -42.40 13.48 17.64
C LEU A 193 -42.96 14.37 18.76
N GLU A 194 -42.27 15.45 19.10
CA GLU A 194 -42.72 16.45 20.05
C GLU A 194 -43.99 17.15 19.55
N GLY A 195 -44.03 17.52 18.27
CA GLY A 195 -45.23 18.08 17.63
C GLY A 195 -46.40 17.10 17.65
N LEU A 196 -46.18 15.83 17.34
CA LEU A 196 -47.19 14.78 17.42
C LEU A 196 -47.71 14.57 18.87
N LYS A 197 -46.82 14.59 19.85
CA LYS A 197 -47.15 14.50 21.26
C LYS A 197 -48.07 15.67 21.65
N THR A 198 -47.66 16.90 21.32
CA THR A 198 -48.46 18.12 21.60
C THR A 198 -49.86 18.03 20.96
N ALA A 199 -49.93 17.53 19.71
CA ALA A 199 -51.21 17.35 19.03
C ALA A 199 -52.08 16.28 19.70
N LEU A 200 -51.51 15.19 20.22
CA LEU A 200 -52.23 14.16 20.95
C LEU A 200 -52.72 14.63 22.31
N ASP A 201 -51.90 15.41 23.02
CA ASP A 201 -52.25 15.98 24.34
C ASP A 201 -53.43 17.01 24.24
N ASN A 202 -53.59 17.62 23.04
CA ASN A 202 -54.65 18.64 22.78
C ASN A 202 -55.57 18.23 21.60
N ILE A 203 -55.88 16.95 21.48
CA ILE A 203 -56.54 16.36 20.29
C ILE A 203 -57.87 17.00 19.93
N GLU A 204 -58.70 17.38 20.91
CA GLU A 204 -59.99 18.00 20.67
C GLU A 204 -59.86 19.39 20.04
N GLU A 205 -58.89 20.18 20.50
CA GLU A 205 -58.58 21.50 19.98
C GLU A 205 -58.00 21.40 18.52
N VAL A 206 -57.12 20.46 18.27
CA VAL A 206 -56.56 20.16 16.93
C VAL A 206 -57.69 19.78 15.96
N ILE A 207 -58.65 18.92 16.39
CA ILE A 207 -59.81 18.55 15.57
C ILE A 207 -60.65 19.77 15.25
N ALA A 208 -60.92 20.65 16.24
CA ALA A 208 -61.67 21.86 16.03
C ALA A 208 -61.02 22.81 15.01
N VAL A 209 -59.73 23.01 15.10
CA VAL A 209 -58.93 23.80 14.14
C VAL A 209 -58.99 23.22 12.72
N ILE A 210 -58.82 21.92 12.59
CA ILE A 210 -58.87 21.24 11.26
C ILE A 210 -60.29 21.36 10.66
N ARG A 211 -61.32 21.14 11.43
CA ARG A 211 -62.74 21.27 10.98
C ARG A 211 -63.16 22.72 10.66
N GLY A 212 -62.59 23.72 11.36
CA GLY A 212 -62.83 25.14 11.12
C GLY A 212 -62.05 25.69 9.88
N GLY A 213 -61.08 25.02 9.38
CA GLY A 213 -60.31 25.44 8.24
C GLY A 213 -61.07 25.32 6.92
N LYS A 214 -61.16 26.42 6.17
CA LYS A 214 -61.89 26.46 4.88
C LYS A 214 -61.10 25.88 3.71
N GLU A 215 -59.77 25.70 3.85
CA GLU A 215 -58.87 25.12 2.86
C GLU A 215 -57.85 24.21 3.54
N ILE A 216 -57.54 23.05 2.89
CA ILE A 216 -56.46 22.16 3.31
C ILE A 216 -55.12 22.90 3.15
N GLY A 217 -54.39 23.16 4.23
CA GLY A 217 -53.09 23.86 4.24
C GLY A 217 -53.14 25.28 4.85
N ARG A 218 -54.26 25.78 5.32
CA ARG A 218 -54.39 27.06 6.04
C ARG A 218 -54.68 26.91 7.53
N ALA A 219 -54.58 25.74 8.10
CA ALA A 219 -54.57 25.55 9.55
C ALA A 219 -53.19 25.97 10.11
N HIS A 220 -53.02 27.26 10.36
CA HIS A 220 -51.90 27.77 11.14
C HIS A 220 -52.29 27.74 12.62
N VAL A 221 -51.54 26.99 13.39
CA VAL A 221 -51.54 27.04 14.85
C VAL A 221 -50.59 28.13 15.29
#